data_2951e817d7c27e892f9feb4ca43ccacb
#
_entry.id   2951e817d7c27e892f9feb4ca43ccacb
#
_cell.length_a   1.000
_cell.length_b   1.000
_cell.length_c   1.000
_cell.angle_alpha   90.00
_cell.angle_beta   90.00
_cell.angle_gamma   90.00
#
_symmetry.space_group_name_H-M   'P 1'
#
loop_
_entity.id
_entity.type
_entity.pdbx_description
1 polymer ?
#
loop_
_entity_poly.entity_id
_entity_poly.type
_entity_poly.pdbx_seq_one_letter_code
_entity_poly.pdbx_strand_id
1 'polypeptide(L)'
;MQRWRERIRTDIIRIKFYREEGEQLENYTKYKLKSNDELASVLDGKDNLFVIACNKCFKEFETVDEPDCDEFLKFAADQGKKVTGSAKFDFLCNKMHTERKLQDLIPEGTENVVVISCGLGIQTVADLAGKPVVAASNTLNYRGHHGMALTKKSCDACAQCYLNITGGVCPIVDCSKSLVNGQCGGAKNGKCEVDPNKDCAWAVSYTHLRAHET
;
A
#
# COMPACT_ATOMS: atom_id res chain seq x y z
N MET A 1 21.65 46.39 1.84
CA MET A 1 20.39 45.59 1.88
C MET A 1 19.90 45.13 0.49
N GLN A 2 20.07 45.88 -0.58
CA GLN A 2 19.71 45.47 -1.94
C GLN A 2 20.48 44.24 -2.47
N ARG A 3 21.81 44.17 -2.26
CA ARG A 3 22.67 43.04 -2.67
C ARG A 3 22.29 41.68 -2.04
N TRP A 4 21.68 41.72 -0.87
CA TRP A 4 21.24 40.50 -0.19
C TRP A 4 19.93 39.94 -0.78
N ARG A 5 19.04 40.83 -1.21
CA ARG A 5 17.77 40.43 -1.87
C ARG A 5 17.98 39.92 -3.28
N GLU A 6 19.00 40.36 -3.98
CA GLU A 6 19.35 39.83 -5.31
C GLU A 6 20.01 38.44 -5.22
N ARG A 7 20.84 38.22 -4.20
CA ARG A 7 21.43 36.90 -3.96
C ARG A 7 20.38 35.83 -3.62
N ILE A 8 19.42 36.16 -2.76
CA ILE A 8 18.33 35.23 -2.42
C ILE A 8 17.45 34.98 -3.64
N ARG A 9 17.22 35.94 -4.50
CA ARG A 9 16.46 35.77 -5.74
C ARG A 9 17.18 34.87 -6.76
N THR A 10 18.50 34.96 -6.85
CA THR A 10 19.31 34.12 -7.73
C THR A 10 19.48 32.68 -7.17
N ASP A 11 19.52 32.51 -5.84
CA ASP A 11 19.63 31.21 -5.23
C ASP A 11 18.28 30.46 -5.22
N ILE A 12 17.16 31.17 -5.07
CA ILE A 12 15.81 30.58 -5.22
C ILE A 12 15.51 30.20 -6.68
N ILE A 13 16.07 30.96 -7.65
CA ILE A 13 15.96 30.60 -9.09
C ILE A 13 16.96 29.50 -9.47
N ARG A 14 17.99 29.24 -8.66
CA ARG A 14 18.96 28.15 -8.86
C ARG A 14 18.56 26.82 -8.18
N ILE A 15 17.47 26.76 -7.44
CA ILE A 15 16.68 25.55 -7.26
C ILE A 15 15.82 25.36 -8.52
N LYS A 16 16.37 25.64 -9.67
CA LYS A 16 15.92 25.13 -10.93
C LYS A 16 16.30 23.66 -10.93
N PHE A 17 15.27 22.84 -10.65
CA PHE A 17 15.09 21.58 -11.33
C PHE A 17 16.32 21.22 -12.21
N TYR A 18 17.24 20.44 -11.65
CA TYR A 18 18.15 19.67 -12.47
C TYR A 18 17.26 18.67 -13.24
N ARG A 19 16.77 19.15 -14.37
CA ARG A 19 16.22 18.32 -15.42
C ARG A 19 17.43 17.77 -16.16
N GLU A 20 17.84 16.56 -15.88
CA GLU A 20 18.50 15.77 -16.87
C GLU A 20 17.46 15.53 -17.98
N GLU A 21 17.78 15.94 -19.20
CA GLU A 21 16.91 15.80 -20.36
C GLU A 21 16.61 14.31 -20.54
N GLY A 22 15.39 13.89 -20.19
CA GLY A 22 14.92 12.49 -20.32
C GLY A 22 14.16 11.91 -19.13
N GLU A 23 14.34 12.39 -17.90
CA GLU A 23 13.51 11.99 -16.78
C GLU A 23 12.30 12.93 -16.67
N GLN A 24 11.13 12.45 -17.12
CA GLN A 24 9.87 13.03 -16.65
C GLN A 24 9.86 12.87 -15.13
N LEU A 25 9.90 13.97 -14.41
CA LEU A 25 9.67 13.99 -12.96
C LEU A 25 8.28 13.43 -12.71
N GLU A 26 8.22 12.14 -12.38
CA GLU A 26 7.01 11.48 -11.95
C GLU A 26 6.60 12.04 -10.59
N ASN A 27 5.76 13.08 -10.59
CA ASN A 27 5.29 13.77 -9.39
C ASN A 27 4.07 13.10 -8.76
N TYR A 28 3.84 11.81 -8.98
CA TYR A 28 2.69 11.09 -8.47
C TYR A 28 3.10 9.75 -7.83
N THR A 29 2.22 9.23 -6.99
CA THR A 29 2.39 7.91 -6.40
C THR A 29 2.28 6.84 -7.48
N LYS A 30 3.33 6.05 -7.65
CA LYS A 30 3.39 4.97 -8.64
C LYS A 30 3.41 3.62 -7.96
N TYR A 31 2.57 2.73 -8.41
CA TYR A 31 2.58 1.32 -8.06
C TYR A 31 2.31 0.49 -9.31
N LYS A 32 2.75 -0.75 -9.30
CA LYS A 32 2.51 -1.70 -10.41
C LYS A 32 1.98 -3.01 -9.86
N LEU A 33 1.26 -3.76 -10.69
CA LEU A 33 0.92 -5.14 -10.37
C LEU A 33 2.20 -5.96 -10.12
N LYS A 34 2.09 -6.92 -9.24
CA LYS A 34 3.11 -7.95 -9.08
C LYS A 34 3.24 -8.77 -10.36
N SER A 35 4.37 -9.42 -10.56
CA SER A 35 4.53 -10.36 -11.68
C SER A 35 3.50 -11.50 -11.59
N ASN A 36 3.20 -12.11 -12.73
CA ASN A 36 2.26 -13.23 -12.77
C ASN A 36 2.68 -14.38 -11.83
N ASP A 37 3.99 -14.64 -11.72
CA ASP A 37 4.52 -15.66 -10.81
C ASP A 37 4.30 -15.30 -9.34
N GLU A 38 4.52 -14.02 -8.98
CA GLU A 38 4.22 -13.53 -7.64
C GLU A 38 2.72 -13.57 -7.34
N LEU A 39 1.87 -13.16 -8.30
CA LEU A 39 0.42 -13.21 -8.17
C LEU A 39 -0.07 -14.65 -8.00
N ALA A 40 0.42 -15.57 -8.81
CA ALA A 40 0.09 -16.99 -8.69
C ALA A 40 0.47 -17.55 -7.30
N SER A 41 1.67 -17.21 -6.83
CA SER A 41 2.15 -17.63 -5.50
C SER A 41 1.31 -17.06 -4.35
N VAL A 42 0.97 -15.78 -4.37
CA VAL A 42 0.21 -15.16 -3.27
C VAL A 42 -1.28 -15.52 -3.29
N LEU A 43 -1.78 -16.00 -4.44
CA LEU A 43 -3.15 -16.46 -4.61
C LEU A 43 -3.29 -17.99 -4.48
N ASP A 44 -2.19 -18.69 -4.25
CA ASP A 44 -2.24 -20.15 -4.04
C ASP A 44 -3.13 -20.50 -2.84
N GLY A 45 -4.04 -21.47 -3.03
CA GLY A 45 -5.01 -21.85 -2.03
C GLY A 45 -6.07 -20.80 -1.68
N LYS A 46 -6.16 -19.67 -2.40
CA LYS A 46 -7.15 -18.63 -2.16
C LYS A 46 -8.18 -18.57 -3.28
N ASP A 47 -9.44 -18.59 -2.90
CA ASP A 47 -10.59 -18.46 -3.78
C ASP A 47 -11.58 -17.41 -3.27
N ASN A 48 -12.73 -17.27 -3.94
CA ASN A 48 -13.78 -16.32 -3.58
C ASN A 48 -13.23 -14.90 -3.31
N LEU A 49 -12.52 -14.38 -4.32
CA LEU A 49 -11.80 -13.11 -4.24
C LEU A 49 -12.72 -11.90 -4.46
N PHE A 50 -12.63 -10.88 -3.65
CA PHE A 50 -13.18 -9.55 -3.95
C PHE A 50 -12.06 -8.57 -4.26
N VAL A 51 -12.11 -7.88 -5.40
CA VAL A 51 -11.02 -7.03 -5.88
C VAL A 51 -11.32 -5.56 -5.59
N ILE A 52 -10.41 -4.88 -4.91
CA ILE A 52 -10.49 -3.44 -4.65
C ILE A 52 -9.28 -2.75 -5.29
N ALA A 53 -9.53 -1.82 -6.21
CA ALA A 53 -8.50 -1.03 -6.85
C ALA A 53 -8.58 0.44 -6.42
N CYS A 54 -7.42 1.06 -6.14
CA CYS A 54 -7.32 2.48 -5.91
C CYS A 54 -7.28 3.23 -7.25
N ASN A 55 -8.13 4.24 -7.38
CA ASN A 55 -8.17 5.06 -8.59
C ASN A 55 -7.17 6.24 -8.53
N LYS A 56 -6.20 6.14 -7.61
CA LYS A 56 -5.09 7.07 -7.35
C LYS A 56 -5.42 8.42 -6.71
N CYS A 57 -4.36 9.14 -6.27
CA CYS A 57 -4.50 10.37 -5.48
C CYS A 57 -4.85 11.59 -6.33
N PHE A 58 -4.36 11.68 -7.58
CA PHE A 58 -4.51 12.83 -8.48
C PHE A 58 -4.76 12.35 -9.90
N LYS A 59 -5.91 11.77 -10.11
CA LYS A 59 -6.34 11.20 -11.39
C LYS A 59 -6.26 12.18 -12.56
N GLU A 60 -6.49 13.47 -12.30
CA GLU A 60 -6.53 14.52 -13.32
C GLU A 60 -5.14 14.86 -13.89
N PHE A 61 -4.08 14.47 -13.18
CA PHE A 61 -2.69 14.75 -13.59
C PHE A 61 -1.97 13.53 -14.19
N GLU A 62 -2.67 12.41 -14.31
CA GLU A 62 -2.06 11.19 -14.79
C GLU A 62 -2.42 10.93 -16.25
N THR A 63 -1.38 10.86 -17.07
CA THR A 63 -1.45 10.41 -18.46
C THR A 63 -0.85 9.01 -18.66
N VAL A 64 -0.55 8.30 -17.58
CA VAL A 64 0.25 7.06 -17.61
C VAL A 64 -0.63 5.85 -17.31
N ASP A 65 -0.32 4.75 -17.99
CA ASP A 65 -0.94 3.43 -17.86
C ASP A 65 -1.05 2.99 -16.39
N GLU A 66 -2.26 2.94 -15.92
CA GLU A 66 -2.57 2.44 -14.58
C GLU A 66 -2.46 0.91 -14.57
N PRO A 67 -1.95 0.30 -13.46
CA PRO A 67 -2.17 -1.12 -13.25
C PRO A 67 -3.67 -1.34 -13.30
N ASP A 68 -4.14 -1.97 -14.34
CA ASP A 68 -5.54 -2.07 -14.61
C ASP A 68 -6.16 -3.15 -13.73
N CYS A 69 -7.26 -2.80 -13.08
CA CYS A 69 -8.10 -3.78 -12.43
C CYS A 69 -8.47 -4.92 -13.40
N ASP A 70 -8.68 -4.58 -14.67
CA ASP A 70 -9.04 -5.51 -15.72
C ASP A 70 -7.91 -6.48 -16.07
N GLU A 71 -6.65 -6.05 -16.02
CA GLU A 71 -5.49 -6.93 -16.17
C GLU A 71 -5.45 -7.99 -15.07
N PHE A 72 -5.65 -7.59 -13.80
CA PHE A 72 -5.73 -8.53 -12.71
C PHE A 72 -6.94 -9.47 -12.82
N LEU A 73 -8.11 -8.95 -13.18
CA LEU A 73 -9.33 -9.76 -13.35
C LEU A 73 -9.15 -10.82 -14.43
N LYS A 74 -8.50 -10.46 -15.53
CA LYS A 74 -8.14 -11.40 -16.59
C LYS A 74 -7.18 -12.48 -16.07
N PHE A 75 -6.11 -12.07 -15.39
CA PHE A 75 -5.17 -13.01 -14.77
C PHE A 75 -5.88 -13.96 -13.81
N ALA A 76 -6.75 -13.46 -12.92
CA ALA A 76 -7.49 -14.28 -11.96
C ALA A 76 -8.39 -15.31 -12.66
N ALA A 77 -9.05 -14.90 -13.75
CA ALA A 77 -9.86 -15.80 -14.57
C ALA A 77 -9.02 -16.89 -15.25
N ASP A 78 -7.85 -16.53 -15.81
CA ASP A 78 -6.92 -17.47 -16.44
C ASP A 78 -6.37 -18.51 -15.42
N GLN A 79 -6.26 -18.11 -14.14
CA GLN A 79 -5.89 -19.01 -13.03
C GLN A 79 -7.09 -19.78 -12.43
N GLY A 80 -8.28 -19.66 -13.02
CA GLY A 80 -9.49 -20.32 -12.55
C GLY A 80 -10.01 -19.83 -11.20
N LYS A 81 -9.59 -18.64 -10.75
CA LYS A 81 -10.00 -18.06 -9.47
C LYS A 81 -11.42 -17.47 -9.57
N LYS A 82 -12.24 -17.72 -8.56
CA LYS A 82 -13.57 -17.16 -8.48
C LYS A 82 -13.52 -15.74 -7.92
N VAL A 83 -13.95 -14.77 -8.70
CA VAL A 83 -14.07 -13.37 -8.28
C VAL A 83 -15.53 -13.10 -7.92
N THR A 84 -15.79 -12.69 -6.68
CA THR A 84 -17.13 -12.38 -6.14
C THR A 84 -17.61 -10.99 -6.52
N GLY A 85 -16.69 -10.13 -6.93
CA GLY A 85 -16.96 -8.78 -7.40
C GLY A 85 -15.71 -7.91 -7.40
N SER A 86 -15.84 -6.69 -7.92
CA SER A 86 -14.77 -5.71 -7.92
C SER A 86 -15.30 -4.30 -7.66
N ALA A 87 -14.45 -3.45 -7.08
CA ALA A 87 -14.73 -2.04 -6.88
C ALA A 87 -13.48 -1.19 -7.10
N LYS A 88 -13.68 0.01 -7.61
CA LYS A 88 -12.61 0.98 -7.84
C LYS A 88 -13.03 2.33 -7.27
N PHE A 89 -12.24 2.91 -6.38
CA PHE A 89 -12.49 4.25 -5.83
C PHE A 89 -11.20 4.94 -5.37
N ASP A 90 -11.27 6.26 -5.25
CA ASP A 90 -10.14 7.11 -4.93
C ASP A 90 -9.74 7.02 -3.46
N PHE A 91 -8.49 7.35 -3.16
CA PHE A 91 -7.99 7.56 -1.80
C PHE A 91 -8.23 6.41 -0.83
N LEU A 92 -7.93 5.17 -1.23
CA LEU A 92 -8.00 4.00 -0.33
C LEU A 92 -7.20 4.19 0.98
N CYS A 93 -6.21 5.06 0.99
CA CYS A 93 -5.44 5.42 2.19
C CYS A 93 -6.20 6.33 3.16
N ASN A 94 -7.31 6.95 2.76
CA ASN A 94 -8.16 7.73 3.66
C ASN A 94 -9.07 6.78 4.45
N LYS A 95 -8.73 6.56 5.73
CA LYS A 95 -9.44 5.59 6.58
C LYS A 95 -10.94 5.83 6.66
N MET A 96 -11.37 7.07 6.91
CA MET A 96 -12.79 7.39 7.06
C MET A 96 -13.58 7.19 5.76
N HIS A 97 -12.97 7.57 4.63
CA HIS A 97 -13.57 7.39 3.32
C HIS A 97 -13.70 5.90 2.98
N THR A 98 -12.62 5.15 3.17
CA THR A 98 -12.57 3.71 2.88
C THR A 98 -13.49 2.91 3.79
N GLU A 99 -13.52 3.19 5.09
CA GLU A 99 -14.43 2.56 6.04
C GLU A 99 -15.89 2.69 5.61
N ARG A 100 -16.30 3.92 5.25
CA ARG A 100 -17.67 4.18 4.79
C ARG A 100 -18.00 3.44 3.47
N LYS A 101 -17.00 3.29 2.60
CA LYS A 101 -17.19 2.59 1.32
C LYS A 101 -17.23 1.08 1.49
N LEU A 102 -16.48 0.52 2.45
CA LEU A 102 -16.41 -0.93 2.66
C LEU A 102 -17.62 -1.52 3.39
N GLN A 103 -18.42 -0.70 4.10
CA GLN A 103 -19.49 -1.16 5.00
C GLN A 103 -20.44 -2.19 4.37
N ASP A 104 -20.83 -2.00 3.09
CA ASP A 104 -21.75 -2.89 2.40
C ASP A 104 -21.21 -3.36 1.04
N LEU A 105 -19.90 -3.21 0.83
CA LEU A 105 -19.30 -3.42 -0.47
C LEU A 105 -18.88 -4.87 -0.72
N ILE A 106 -18.36 -5.53 0.33
CA ILE A 106 -17.78 -6.87 0.21
C ILE A 106 -18.90 -7.90 0.34
N PRO A 107 -19.20 -8.69 -0.72
CA PRO A 107 -20.28 -9.67 -0.68
C PRO A 107 -20.07 -10.75 0.39
N GLU A 108 -21.17 -11.28 0.91
CA GLU A 108 -21.15 -12.51 1.68
C GLU A 108 -20.56 -13.65 0.82
N GLY A 109 -19.75 -14.51 1.44
CA GLY A 109 -19.06 -15.58 0.73
C GLY A 109 -17.71 -15.17 0.12
N THR A 110 -17.30 -13.89 0.23
CA THR A 110 -15.92 -13.50 -0.04
C THR A 110 -14.99 -14.03 1.05
N GLU A 111 -13.94 -14.70 0.66
CA GLU A 111 -12.93 -15.23 1.60
C GLU A 111 -11.70 -14.31 1.69
N ASN A 112 -11.27 -13.75 0.57
CA ASN A 112 -10.09 -12.90 0.50
C ASN A 112 -10.36 -11.62 -0.26
N VAL A 113 -9.80 -10.52 0.22
CA VAL A 113 -9.87 -9.20 -0.44
C VAL A 113 -8.54 -8.90 -1.12
N VAL A 114 -8.55 -8.82 -2.44
CA VAL A 114 -7.39 -8.46 -3.24
C VAL A 114 -7.33 -6.94 -3.41
N VAL A 115 -6.20 -6.32 -3.08
CA VAL A 115 -6.06 -4.87 -3.15
C VAL A 115 -4.98 -4.47 -4.14
N ILE A 116 -5.36 -3.65 -5.11
CA ILE A 116 -4.48 -3.04 -6.11
C ILE A 116 -4.33 -1.56 -5.73
N SER A 117 -3.25 -1.22 -5.05
CA SER A 117 -3.01 0.13 -4.51
C SER A 117 -1.56 0.31 -4.09
N CYS A 118 -1.19 1.55 -3.73
CA CYS A 118 0.04 1.75 -2.96
C CYS A 118 -0.07 1.14 -1.55
N GLY A 119 1.07 0.93 -0.90
CA GLY A 119 1.13 0.28 0.40
C GLY A 119 0.28 0.92 1.50
N LEU A 120 0.02 2.23 1.43
CA LEU A 120 -0.91 2.88 2.38
C LEU A 120 -2.36 2.43 2.19
N GLY A 121 -2.81 2.38 0.93
CA GLY A 121 -4.17 1.92 0.64
C GLY A 121 -4.35 0.45 1.02
N ILE A 122 -3.35 -0.40 0.73
CA ILE A 122 -3.39 -1.82 1.11
C ILE A 122 -3.50 -1.97 2.63
N GLN A 123 -2.65 -1.29 3.40
CA GLN A 123 -2.67 -1.35 4.87
C GLN A 123 -3.99 -0.83 5.45
N THR A 124 -4.54 0.23 4.86
CA THR A 124 -5.83 0.79 5.30
C THR A 124 -6.97 -0.19 5.07
N VAL A 125 -7.01 -0.86 3.91
CA VAL A 125 -8.02 -1.89 3.64
C VAL A 125 -7.81 -3.10 4.56
N ALA A 126 -6.58 -3.50 4.82
CA ALA A 126 -6.29 -4.62 5.74
C ALA A 126 -6.81 -4.36 7.17
N ASP A 127 -6.72 -3.11 7.64
CA ASP A 127 -7.27 -2.72 8.95
C ASP A 127 -8.81 -2.73 9.00
N LEU A 128 -9.48 -2.59 7.85
CA LEU A 128 -10.92 -2.31 7.79
C LEU A 128 -11.77 -3.46 7.24
N ALA A 129 -11.18 -4.32 6.39
CA ALA A 129 -11.94 -5.30 5.62
C ALA A 129 -12.49 -6.46 6.46
N GLY A 130 -11.94 -6.72 7.66
CA GLY A 130 -12.33 -7.86 8.49
C GLY A 130 -12.11 -9.23 7.84
N LYS A 131 -11.32 -9.28 6.77
CA LYS A 131 -10.99 -10.48 5.98
C LYS A 131 -9.52 -10.44 5.58
N PRO A 132 -8.89 -11.57 5.27
CA PRO A 132 -7.53 -11.62 4.75
C PRO A 132 -7.38 -10.74 3.51
N VAL A 133 -6.35 -9.89 3.52
CA VAL A 133 -6.05 -9.00 2.41
C VAL A 133 -4.82 -9.47 1.65
N VAL A 134 -4.95 -9.55 0.33
CA VAL A 134 -3.87 -9.87 -0.60
C VAL A 134 -3.42 -8.60 -1.30
N ALA A 135 -2.16 -8.23 -1.13
CA ALA A 135 -1.52 -7.14 -1.85
C ALA A 135 -1.14 -7.59 -3.27
N ALA A 136 -1.88 -7.12 -4.27
CA ALA A 136 -1.61 -7.46 -5.67
C ALA A 136 -0.62 -6.53 -6.37
N SER A 137 -0.13 -5.50 -5.69
CA SER A 137 0.77 -4.49 -6.27
C SER A 137 1.94 -4.15 -5.37
N ASN A 138 3.01 -3.63 -5.99
CA ASN A 138 4.21 -3.11 -5.34
C ASN A 138 4.29 -1.60 -5.55
N THR A 139 4.56 -0.84 -4.49
CA THR A 139 4.73 0.62 -4.55
C THR A 139 6.14 0.95 -5.02
N LEU A 140 6.25 1.69 -6.11
CA LEU A 140 7.53 2.07 -6.72
C LEU A 140 7.98 3.48 -6.32
N ASN A 141 7.03 4.38 -6.10
CA ASN A 141 7.28 5.78 -5.86
C ASN A 141 6.11 6.38 -5.06
N TYR A 142 6.44 7.33 -4.18
CA TYR A 142 5.48 7.94 -3.27
C TYR A 142 5.41 9.48 -3.40
N ARG A 143 5.95 10.04 -4.47
CA ARG A 143 6.10 11.49 -4.63
C ARG A 143 4.78 12.26 -4.73
N GLY A 144 3.72 11.65 -5.24
CA GLY A 144 2.39 12.26 -5.36
C GLY A 144 1.56 12.30 -4.08
N HIS A 145 2.11 11.80 -2.97
CA HIS A 145 1.40 11.79 -1.70
C HIS A 145 1.59 13.13 -0.97
N HIS A 146 0.67 14.06 -1.14
CA HIS A 146 0.73 15.39 -0.53
C HIS A 146 0.11 15.45 0.88
N GLY A 147 0.26 14.42 1.69
CA GLY A 147 -0.22 14.40 3.07
C GLY A 147 -1.74 14.33 3.21
N MET A 148 -2.47 13.93 2.17
CA MET A 148 -3.93 13.81 2.19
C MET A 148 -4.43 12.54 2.88
N ALA A 149 -3.55 11.60 3.23
CA ALA A 149 -3.92 10.40 3.94
C ALA A 149 -4.16 10.69 5.42
N LEU A 150 -5.40 10.57 5.85
CA LEU A 150 -5.80 10.60 7.26
C LEU A 150 -5.58 9.19 7.87
N THR A 151 -4.34 8.73 7.87
CA THR A 151 -3.95 7.43 8.42
C THR A 151 -2.64 7.55 9.19
N LYS A 152 -2.46 6.69 10.19
CA LYS A 152 -1.18 6.51 10.90
C LYS A 152 -0.23 5.55 10.17
N LYS A 153 -0.68 4.96 9.08
CA LYS A 153 0.12 4.03 8.27
C LYS A 153 1.16 4.79 7.46
N SER A 154 2.23 4.12 7.13
CA SER A 154 3.32 4.64 6.30
C SER A 154 3.77 3.60 5.28
N CYS A 155 4.48 4.04 4.24
CA CYS A 155 5.03 3.16 3.22
C CYS A 155 6.34 3.75 2.70
N ASP A 156 7.36 2.93 2.60
CA ASP A 156 8.71 3.34 2.20
C ASP A 156 8.97 3.13 0.70
N ALA A 157 7.93 2.78 -0.05
CA ALA A 157 8.00 2.53 -1.51
C ALA A 157 9.17 1.59 -1.90
N CYS A 158 9.37 0.53 -1.13
CA CYS A 158 10.48 -0.41 -1.30
C CYS A 158 10.38 -1.31 -2.53
N ALA A 159 9.34 -1.16 -3.35
CA ALA A 159 9.02 -1.96 -4.54
C ALA A 159 8.91 -3.48 -4.29
N GLN A 160 8.86 -3.91 -3.03
CA GLN A 160 8.79 -5.30 -2.59
C GLN A 160 7.83 -5.40 -1.40
N CYS A 161 6.55 -5.62 -1.68
CA CYS A 161 5.50 -5.54 -0.66
C CYS A 161 5.45 -6.79 0.22
N TYR A 162 5.75 -6.64 1.51
CA TYR A 162 5.71 -7.71 2.51
C TYR A 162 4.32 -7.97 3.11
N LEU A 163 3.33 -7.16 2.80
CA LEU A 163 2.02 -7.18 3.47
C LEU A 163 1.30 -8.53 3.36
N ASN A 164 1.58 -9.30 2.31
CA ASN A 164 1.00 -10.64 2.12
C ASN A 164 1.47 -11.67 3.16
N ILE A 165 2.71 -11.54 3.64
CA ILE A 165 3.29 -12.47 4.61
C ILE A 165 3.25 -11.96 6.04
N THR A 166 2.73 -10.76 6.24
CA THR A 166 2.69 -10.10 7.55
C THR A 166 1.27 -9.73 8.01
N GLY A 167 0.25 -10.23 7.32
CA GLY A 167 -1.14 -9.93 7.68
C GLY A 167 -1.49 -8.43 7.59
N GLY A 168 -0.92 -7.71 6.61
CA GLY A 168 -1.20 -6.28 6.40
C GLY A 168 -0.38 -5.30 7.25
N VAL A 169 0.59 -5.77 8.03
CA VAL A 169 1.50 -4.93 8.84
C VAL A 169 2.85 -4.77 8.12
N CYS A 170 3.26 -3.54 7.82
CA CYS A 170 4.52 -3.31 7.12
C CYS A 170 5.73 -3.38 8.06
N PRO A 171 6.62 -4.39 7.95
CA PRO A 171 7.76 -4.50 8.86
C PRO A 171 8.83 -3.44 8.60
N ILE A 172 8.91 -2.90 7.37
CA ILE A 172 9.91 -1.88 7.01
C ILE A 172 9.69 -0.60 7.82
N VAL A 173 8.45 -0.13 7.90
CA VAL A 173 8.12 1.17 8.55
C VAL A 173 7.59 1.00 9.96
N ASP A 174 6.93 -0.10 10.29
CA ASP A 174 6.32 -0.32 11.61
C ASP A 174 7.30 -0.94 12.61
N CYS A 175 8.30 -1.72 12.17
CA CYS A 175 9.35 -2.19 13.05
C CYS A 175 10.45 -1.13 13.22
N SER A 176 10.78 -0.74 14.46
CA SER A 176 11.82 0.27 14.71
C SER A 176 13.23 -0.15 14.24
N LYS A 177 13.42 -1.43 13.92
CA LYS A 177 14.65 -1.99 13.35
C LYS A 177 14.50 -2.41 11.89
N SER A 178 13.32 -2.17 11.28
CA SER A 178 12.99 -2.58 9.90
C SER A 178 13.30 -4.05 9.60
N LEU A 179 13.13 -4.94 10.58
CA LEU A 179 13.40 -6.36 10.41
C LEU A 179 12.32 -7.03 9.58
N VAL A 180 12.71 -7.77 8.56
CA VAL A 180 11.80 -8.45 7.62
C VAL A 180 11.61 -9.94 7.89
N ASN A 181 12.39 -10.51 8.82
CA ASN A 181 12.42 -11.96 9.10
C ASN A 181 11.85 -12.33 10.49
N GLY A 182 10.96 -11.54 11.04
CA GLY A 182 10.33 -11.82 12.34
C GLY A 182 10.81 -10.95 13.49
N GLN A 183 10.37 -11.29 14.70
CA GLN A 183 10.72 -10.57 15.93
C GLN A 183 12.21 -10.61 16.25
N CYS A 184 12.74 -9.51 16.80
CA CYS A 184 14.13 -9.42 17.25
C CYS A 184 14.42 -10.14 18.59
N GLY A 185 13.40 -10.70 19.25
CA GLY A 185 13.54 -11.34 20.55
C GLY A 185 13.54 -10.37 21.76
N GLY A 186 13.65 -9.06 21.53
CA GLY A 186 13.63 -8.05 22.60
C GLY A 186 12.23 -7.51 22.95
N ALA A 187 11.22 -7.88 22.16
CA ALA A 187 9.85 -7.47 22.43
C ALA A 187 9.31 -8.11 23.72
N LYS A 188 8.69 -7.31 24.60
CA LYS A 188 8.07 -7.76 25.84
C LYS A 188 6.61 -7.32 25.91
N ASN A 189 5.72 -8.25 26.24
CA ASN A 189 4.29 -7.98 26.37
C ASN A 189 3.70 -7.25 25.13
N GLY A 190 4.14 -7.63 23.93
CA GLY A 190 3.70 -7.01 22.68
C GLY A 190 4.29 -5.64 22.39
N LYS A 191 5.18 -5.10 23.24
CA LYS A 191 5.82 -3.80 23.07
C LYS A 191 7.22 -3.92 22.45
N CYS A 192 7.60 -2.88 21.70
CA CYS A 192 8.90 -2.80 21.05
C CYS A 192 10.02 -2.59 22.07
N GLU A 193 11.16 -3.26 21.90
CA GLU A 193 12.33 -3.06 22.80
C GLU A 193 12.99 -1.68 22.62
N VAL A 194 12.86 -1.08 21.42
CA VAL A 194 13.45 0.23 21.10
C VAL A 194 12.59 1.38 21.63
N ASP A 195 11.26 1.21 21.58
CA ASP A 195 10.29 2.18 22.08
C ASP A 195 9.18 1.46 22.85
N PRO A 196 9.20 1.49 24.19
CA PRO A 196 8.20 0.83 25.02
C PRO A 196 6.76 1.33 24.86
N ASN A 197 6.58 2.53 24.27
CA ASN A 197 5.26 3.07 23.96
C ASN A 197 4.69 2.53 22.65
N LYS A 198 5.53 1.95 21.80
CA LYS A 198 5.16 1.43 20.48
C LYS A 198 4.87 -0.07 20.57
N ASP A 199 3.81 -0.51 19.89
CA ASP A 199 3.56 -1.93 19.71
C ASP A 199 4.63 -2.57 18.84
N CYS A 200 4.98 -3.81 19.13
CA CYS A 200 5.89 -4.57 18.27
C CYS A 200 5.17 -4.95 16.97
N ALA A 201 5.64 -4.45 15.83
CA ALA A 201 5.04 -4.72 14.52
C ALA A 201 4.86 -6.21 14.24
N TRP A 202 5.82 -7.04 14.62
CA TRP A 202 5.74 -8.48 14.44
C TRP A 202 4.76 -9.17 15.39
N ALA A 203 4.59 -8.67 16.62
CA ALA A 203 3.56 -9.19 17.52
C ALA A 203 2.16 -8.87 16.96
N VAL A 204 1.95 -7.67 16.42
CA VAL A 204 0.70 -7.28 15.75
C VAL A 204 0.48 -8.15 14.51
N SER A 205 1.51 -8.34 13.67
CA SER A 205 1.46 -9.21 12.48
C SER A 205 1.00 -10.63 12.82
N TYR A 206 1.60 -11.26 13.83
CA TYR A 206 1.23 -12.61 14.25
C TYR A 206 -0.21 -12.69 14.77
N THR A 207 -0.70 -11.65 15.43
CA THR A 207 -2.09 -11.57 15.87
C THR A 207 -3.04 -11.51 14.68
N HIS A 208 -2.73 -10.69 13.68
CA HIS A 208 -3.53 -10.59 12.45
C HIS A 208 -3.56 -11.92 11.69
N LEU A 209 -2.41 -12.55 11.48
CA LEU A 209 -2.34 -13.84 10.78
C LEU A 209 -3.19 -14.91 11.48
N ARG A 210 -3.08 -15.04 12.81
CA ARG A 210 -3.86 -16.00 13.58
C ARG A 210 -5.37 -15.72 13.55
N ALA A 211 -5.78 -14.46 13.49
CA ALA A 211 -7.20 -14.10 13.41
C ALA A 211 -7.85 -14.57 12.10
N HIS A 212 -7.07 -14.91 11.08
CA HIS A 212 -7.53 -15.38 9.78
C HIS A 212 -7.36 -16.90 9.58
N GLU A 213 -6.79 -17.62 10.55
CA GLU A 213 -6.62 -19.09 10.52
C GLU A 213 -7.82 -19.84 11.14
N THR A 214 -8.75 -19.15 11.77
CA THR A 214 -9.97 -19.69 12.38
C THR A 214 -11.21 -19.36 11.54
#